data_63f947182182fd65319e03fed5dd6dd1
#
_entry.id   63f947182182fd65319e03fed5dd6dd1
#
_cell.length_a   1.000
_cell.length_b   1.000
_cell.length_c   1.000
_cell.angle_alpha   90.00
_cell.angle_beta   90.00
_cell.angle_gamma   90.00
#
_symmetry.space_group_name_H-M   'P 1'
#
loop_
_entity.id
_entity.type
_entity.pdbx_description
1 polymer ?
#
loop_
_entity_poly.entity_id
_entity_poly.type
_entity_poly.pdbx_seq_one_letter_code
_entity_poly.pdbx_strand_id
1 'polypeptide(L)'
;MARFTAGELKVMQLLWEHGELKPAKLQELYPEPIKNPALRSYLTILVDKGHVARRKVGKAFLYRAKTPPQRAFTTMLGDLVNTFCAGSIENLVMALVRREKLSKDDLLQLKQLADEPAAAVVPQSESSQTKKRTREKRHDPRP
;
A
#
# COMPACT_ATOMS: atom_id res chain seq x y z
N MET A 1 -12.44 11.74 -3.06
CA MET A 1 -11.22 11.00 -2.85
C MET A 1 -11.49 9.67 -2.17
N ALA A 2 -10.99 8.61 -2.74
CA ALA A 2 -11.27 7.28 -2.20
C ALA A 2 -10.35 6.96 -1.04
N ARG A 3 -10.94 6.55 0.06
CA ARG A 3 -10.20 6.18 1.26
C ARG A 3 -10.39 4.70 1.52
N PHE A 4 -9.47 4.13 2.27
CA PHE A 4 -9.56 2.74 2.67
C PHE A 4 -10.01 2.63 4.11
N THR A 5 -10.97 1.74 4.37
CA THR A 5 -11.25 1.32 5.73
C THR A 5 -10.18 0.32 6.15
N ALA A 6 -10.14 0.01 7.45
CA ALA A 6 -9.15 -0.95 7.94
C ALA A 6 -9.30 -2.31 7.27
N GLY A 7 -10.55 -2.78 7.10
CA GLY A 7 -10.78 -4.06 6.45
C GLY A 7 -10.39 -4.06 4.98
N GLU A 8 -10.71 -2.97 4.28
CA GLU A 8 -10.34 -2.83 2.88
C GLU A 8 -8.82 -2.83 2.72
N LEU A 9 -8.13 -2.14 3.62
CA LEU A 9 -6.69 -2.06 3.54
C LEU A 9 -6.05 -3.44 3.74
N LYS A 10 -6.61 -4.26 4.62
CA LYS A 10 -6.11 -5.62 4.81
C LYS A 10 -6.23 -6.43 3.53
N VAL A 11 -7.34 -6.28 2.80
CA VAL A 11 -7.49 -6.92 1.50
C VAL A 11 -6.44 -6.42 0.52
N MET A 12 -6.25 -5.10 0.47
CA MET A 12 -5.25 -4.51 -0.43
C MET A 12 -3.84 -5.04 -0.11
N GLN A 13 -3.52 -5.15 1.18
CA GLN A 13 -2.21 -5.66 1.58
C GLN A 13 -1.97 -7.07 1.05
N LEU A 14 -2.98 -7.91 1.11
CA LEU A 14 -2.87 -9.26 0.59
C LEU A 14 -2.67 -9.29 -0.92
N LEU A 15 -3.40 -8.42 -1.62
CA LEU A 15 -3.27 -8.35 -3.08
C LEU A 15 -1.91 -7.79 -3.48
N TRP A 16 -1.41 -6.80 -2.74
CA TRP A 16 -0.06 -6.27 -3.02
C TRP A 16 1.01 -7.32 -2.78
N GLU A 17 0.82 -8.11 -1.73
CA GLU A 17 1.83 -9.08 -1.31
C GLU A 17 1.83 -10.34 -2.18
N HIS A 18 0.64 -10.84 -2.50
CA HIS A 18 0.50 -12.14 -3.17
C HIS A 18 0.12 -12.05 -4.64
N GLY A 19 -0.26 -10.86 -5.10
CA GLY A 19 -0.72 -10.70 -6.47
C GLY A 19 -2.18 -11.07 -6.61
N GLU A 20 -2.55 -11.55 -7.78
CA GLU A 20 -3.94 -11.85 -8.11
C GLU A 20 -4.43 -13.06 -7.30
N LEU A 21 -5.58 -12.92 -6.64
CA LEU A 21 -6.10 -13.95 -5.75
C LEU A 21 -7.59 -14.17 -5.94
N LYS A 22 -8.03 -15.40 -5.65
CA LYS A 22 -9.45 -15.74 -5.56
C LYS A 22 -9.99 -15.35 -4.20
N PRO A 23 -11.31 -15.10 -4.08
CA PRO A 23 -11.90 -14.78 -2.78
C PRO A 23 -11.65 -15.84 -1.71
N ALA A 24 -11.68 -17.12 -2.09
CA ALA A 24 -11.41 -18.18 -1.12
C ALA A 24 -10.01 -18.07 -0.54
N LYS A 25 -9.04 -17.72 -1.38
CA LYS A 25 -7.67 -17.58 -0.93
C LYS A 25 -7.50 -16.33 -0.06
N LEU A 26 -8.17 -15.25 -0.44
CA LEU A 26 -8.17 -14.05 0.39
C LEU A 26 -8.76 -14.32 1.75
N GLN A 27 -9.84 -15.09 1.82
CA GLN A 27 -10.47 -15.44 3.08
C GLN A 27 -9.50 -16.23 3.96
N GLU A 28 -8.80 -17.16 3.35
CA GLU A 28 -7.82 -17.99 4.05
C GLU A 28 -6.67 -17.17 4.60
N LEU A 29 -6.18 -16.22 3.81
CA LEU A 29 -5.01 -15.42 4.17
C LEU A 29 -5.35 -14.21 5.03
N TYR A 30 -6.62 -13.87 5.16
CA TYR A 30 -7.02 -12.69 5.93
C TYR A 30 -6.48 -12.82 7.35
N PRO A 31 -5.93 -11.72 7.93
CA PRO A 31 -5.22 -11.82 9.22
C PRO A 31 -6.08 -12.23 10.40
N GLU A 32 -7.39 -12.18 10.24
CA GLU A 32 -8.30 -12.60 11.29
C GLU A 32 -9.47 -13.32 10.64
N PRO A 33 -10.25 -14.11 11.39
CA PRO A 33 -11.38 -14.79 10.78
C PRO A 33 -12.34 -13.81 10.15
N ILE A 34 -12.74 -14.09 8.92
CA ILE A 34 -13.67 -13.23 8.20
C ILE A 34 -14.69 -14.12 7.49
N LYS A 35 -15.95 -13.71 7.54
CA LYS A 35 -16.99 -14.42 6.84
C LYS A 35 -17.02 -14.01 5.39
N ASN A 36 -17.44 -14.95 4.54
CA ASN A 36 -17.46 -14.72 3.11
C ASN A 36 -18.25 -13.47 2.70
N PRO A 37 -19.46 -13.23 3.26
CA PRO A 37 -20.18 -12.01 2.87
C PRO A 37 -19.46 -10.73 3.19
N ALA A 38 -18.74 -10.68 4.32
CA ALA A 38 -17.98 -9.50 4.69
C ALA A 38 -16.83 -9.26 3.71
N LEU A 39 -16.10 -10.32 3.38
CA LEU A 39 -15.02 -10.23 2.42
C LEU A 39 -15.53 -9.77 1.05
N ARG A 40 -16.63 -10.34 0.59
CA ARG A 40 -17.19 -9.96 -0.70
C ARG A 40 -17.63 -8.51 -0.71
N SER A 41 -18.14 -8.02 0.43
CA SER A 41 -18.50 -6.62 0.55
C SER A 41 -17.29 -5.72 0.36
N TYR A 42 -16.16 -6.04 1.01
CA TYR A 42 -14.94 -5.29 0.82
C TYR A 42 -14.48 -5.30 -0.63
N LEU A 43 -14.53 -6.48 -1.26
CA LEU A 43 -14.10 -6.59 -2.66
C LEU A 43 -14.98 -5.76 -3.58
N THR A 44 -16.29 -5.80 -3.38
CA THR A 44 -17.22 -5.01 -4.18
C THR A 44 -16.92 -3.52 -4.06
N ILE A 45 -16.73 -3.05 -2.84
CA ILE A 45 -16.43 -1.65 -2.60
C ILE A 45 -15.11 -1.25 -3.25
N LEU A 46 -14.09 -2.09 -3.13
CA LEU A 46 -12.79 -1.79 -3.72
C LEU A 46 -12.84 -1.76 -5.23
N VAL A 47 -13.62 -2.64 -5.85
CA VAL A 47 -13.81 -2.59 -7.30
C VAL A 47 -14.54 -1.32 -7.68
N ASP A 48 -15.59 -0.98 -6.95
CA ASP A 48 -16.37 0.24 -7.24
C ASP A 48 -15.52 1.50 -7.10
N LYS A 49 -14.62 1.52 -6.13
CA LYS A 49 -13.73 2.66 -5.93
C LYS A 49 -12.58 2.71 -6.94
N GLY A 50 -12.40 1.66 -7.72
CA GLY A 50 -11.34 1.62 -8.72
C GLY A 50 -9.97 1.19 -8.19
N HIS A 51 -9.92 0.66 -6.97
CA HIS A 51 -8.66 0.21 -6.38
C HIS A 51 -8.32 -1.23 -6.72
N VAL A 52 -9.32 -2.01 -7.12
CA VAL A 52 -9.18 -3.43 -7.41
C VAL A 52 -9.86 -3.71 -8.74
N ALA A 53 -9.25 -4.56 -9.54
CA ALA A 53 -9.86 -5.08 -10.76
C ALA A 53 -10.12 -6.55 -10.57
N ARG A 54 -11.14 -7.03 -11.25
CA ARG A 54 -11.42 -8.47 -11.25
C ARG A 54 -11.55 -8.96 -12.66
N ARG A 55 -11.25 -10.23 -12.83
CA ARG A 55 -11.47 -10.89 -14.12
C ARG A 55 -11.98 -12.29 -13.85
N LYS A 56 -12.74 -12.79 -14.78
CA LYS A 56 -13.33 -14.12 -14.65
C LYS A 56 -12.43 -15.13 -15.32
N VAL A 57 -12.13 -16.21 -14.62
CA VAL A 57 -11.37 -17.32 -15.17
C VAL A 57 -12.19 -18.58 -14.87
N GLY A 58 -12.78 -19.16 -15.91
CA GLY A 58 -13.72 -20.25 -15.71
C GLY A 58 -14.93 -19.77 -14.93
N LYS A 59 -15.21 -20.39 -13.81
CA LYS A 59 -16.33 -20.01 -12.96
C LYS A 59 -15.93 -19.12 -11.79
N ALA A 60 -14.63 -18.82 -11.68
CA ALA A 60 -14.10 -18.07 -10.56
C ALA A 60 -13.71 -16.68 -11.00
N PHE A 61 -13.75 -15.73 -10.05
CA PHE A 61 -13.19 -14.41 -10.25
C PHE A 61 -11.84 -14.34 -9.58
N LEU A 62 -10.91 -13.66 -10.25
CA LEU A 62 -9.62 -13.31 -9.67
C LEU A 62 -9.56 -11.81 -9.46
N TYR A 63 -9.06 -11.40 -8.32
CA TYR A 63 -8.99 -9.99 -7.96
C TYR A 63 -7.53 -9.56 -7.87
N ARG A 64 -7.23 -8.38 -8.38
CA ARG A 64 -5.88 -7.84 -8.31
C ARG A 64 -5.93 -6.36 -7.96
N ALA A 65 -4.87 -5.87 -7.33
CA ALA A 65 -4.78 -4.46 -6.98
C ALA A 65 -4.52 -3.62 -8.23
N LYS A 66 -5.26 -2.54 -8.40
CA LYS A 66 -4.99 -1.53 -9.43
C LYS A 66 -4.22 -0.36 -8.84
N THR A 67 -4.50 -0.02 -7.59
CA THR A 67 -3.84 1.08 -6.91
C THR A 67 -2.56 0.55 -6.28
N PRO A 68 -1.39 1.10 -6.65
CA PRO A 68 -0.15 0.64 -6.04
C PRO A 68 -0.04 1.09 -4.59
N PRO A 69 0.74 0.36 -3.77
CA PRO A 69 0.82 0.69 -2.34
C PRO A 69 1.37 2.09 -2.09
N GLN A 70 2.27 2.57 -2.93
CA GLN A 70 2.82 3.90 -2.75
C GLN A 70 1.76 4.99 -2.88
N ARG A 71 0.85 4.83 -3.87
CA ARG A 71 -0.24 5.80 -4.04
C ARG A 71 -1.20 5.77 -2.87
N ALA A 72 -1.55 4.56 -2.41
CA ALA A 72 -2.43 4.42 -1.25
C ALA A 72 -1.79 5.05 -0.02
N PHE A 73 -0.51 4.81 0.19
CA PHE A 73 0.22 5.36 1.33
C PHE A 73 0.22 6.89 1.29
N THR A 74 0.52 7.46 0.13
CA THR A 74 0.57 8.92 -0.01
C THR A 74 -0.78 9.56 0.29
N THR A 75 -1.85 8.95 -0.23
CA THR A 75 -3.20 9.46 0.02
C THR A 75 -3.55 9.40 1.51
N MET A 76 -3.27 8.28 2.14
CA MET A 76 -3.59 8.09 3.55
C MET A 76 -2.73 8.98 4.43
N LEU A 77 -1.48 9.19 4.06
CA LEU A 77 -0.61 10.10 4.79
C LEU A 77 -1.15 11.53 4.74
N GLY A 78 -1.60 11.96 3.56
CA GLY A 78 -2.22 13.26 3.42
C GLY A 78 -3.45 13.42 4.30
N ASP A 79 -4.30 12.40 4.33
CA ASP A 79 -5.48 12.42 5.18
C ASP A 79 -5.10 12.50 6.65
N LEU A 80 -4.08 11.75 7.05
CA LEU A 80 -3.61 11.75 8.43
C LEU A 80 -3.11 13.14 8.83
N VAL A 81 -2.30 13.75 7.98
CA VAL A 81 -1.76 15.08 8.26
C VAL A 81 -2.89 16.11 8.37
N ASN A 82 -3.84 16.06 7.43
CA ASN A 82 -4.94 17.02 7.44
C ASN A 82 -5.88 16.82 8.61
N THR A 83 -6.13 15.60 9.02
CA THR A 83 -7.10 15.29 10.06
C THR A 83 -6.53 15.50 11.46
N PHE A 84 -5.31 15.10 11.69
CA PHE A 84 -4.75 15.06 13.05
C PHE A 84 -3.63 16.05 13.29
N CYS A 85 -3.00 16.54 12.25
CA CYS A 85 -1.83 17.41 12.40
C CYS A 85 -2.09 18.82 11.87
N ALA A 86 -3.35 19.19 11.72
CA ALA A 86 -3.74 20.53 11.27
C ALA A 86 -3.05 20.94 9.97
N GLY A 87 -2.83 19.97 9.09
CA GLY A 87 -2.20 20.21 7.81
C GLY A 87 -0.68 20.40 7.87
N SER A 88 -0.08 20.17 9.03
CA SER A 88 1.35 20.42 9.24
C SER A 88 2.15 19.13 9.23
N ILE A 89 3.06 19.01 8.26
CA ILE A 89 3.99 17.89 8.21
C ILE A 89 4.91 17.91 9.43
N GLU A 90 5.29 19.10 9.88
CA GLU A 90 6.15 19.23 11.06
C GLU A 90 5.51 18.60 12.29
N ASN A 91 4.21 18.79 12.44
CA ASN A 91 3.49 18.18 13.56
C ASN A 91 3.52 16.67 13.50
N LEU A 92 3.40 16.10 12.28
CA LEU A 92 3.50 14.66 12.11
C LEU A 92 4.91 14.17 12.48
N VAL A 93 5.93 14.87 11.98
CA VAL A 93 7.31 14.49 12.27
C VAL A 93 7.59 14.53 13.75
N MET A 94 7.13 15.60 14.42
CA MET A 94 7.31 15.70 15.88
C MET A 94 6.64 14.57 16.62
N ALA A 95 5.44 14.21 16.21
CA ALA A 95 4.73 13.09 16.84
C ALA A 95 5.51 11.79 16.69
N LEU A 96 6.06 11.56 15.50
CA LEU A 96 6.85 10.36 15.25
C LEU A 96 8.14 10.34 16.06
N VAL A 97 8.82 11.49 16.12
CA VAL A 97 10.05 11.60 16.89
C VAL A 97 9.80 11.25 18.37
N ARG A 98 8.70 11.79 18.92
CA ARG A 98 8.37 11.53 20.32
C ARG A 98 7.96 10.10 20.55
N ARG A 99 7.17 9.56 19.64
CA ARG A 99 6.68 8.19 19.80
C ARG A 99 7.82 7.16 19.75
N GLU A 100 8.74 7.34 18.79
CA GLU A 100 9.82 6.39 18.57
C GLU A 100 11.05 6.72 19.38
N LYS A 101 11.04 7.82 20.14
CA LYS A 101 12.17 8.25 20.96
C LYS A 101 13.44 8.34 20.16
N LEU A 102 13.37 9.00 19.02
CA LEU A 102 14.51 9.12 18.12
C LEU A 102 15.58 10.02 18.71
N SER A 103 16.83 9.59 18.57
CA SER A 103 17.98 10.36 19.01
C SER A 103 18.37 11.38 17.94
N LYS A 104 19.29 12.28 18.31
CA LYS A 104 19.83 13.22 17.32
C LYS A 104 20.53 12.49 16.19
N ASP A 105 21.25 11.41 16.51
CA ASP A 105 21.91 10.62 15.48
C ASP A 105 20.89 9.98 14.52
N ASP A 106 19.79 9.46 15.06
CA ASP A 106 18.73 8.91 14.23
C ASP A 106 18.18 9.95 13.27
N LEU A 107 17.98 11.17 13.78
CA LEU A 107 17.44 12.25 12.95
C LEU A 107 18.40 12.66 11.85
N LEU A 108 19.70 12.70 12.16
CA LEU A 108 20.69 13.00 11.16
C LEU A 108 20.75 11.95 10.06
N GLN A 109 20.64 10.68 10.44
CA GLN A 109 20.62 9.60 9.47
C GLN A 109 19.39 9.70 8.57
N LEU A 110 18.24 10.00 9.17
CA LEU A 110 17.01 10.17 8.39
C LEU A 110 17.13 11.32 7.41
N LYS A 111 17.76 12.42 7.86
CA LYS A 111 17.96 13.56 6.98
C LYS A 111 18.83 13.20 5.79
N GLN A 112 19.90 12.45 6.04
CA GLN A 112 20.77 12.02 4.96
C GLN A 112 20.05 11.15 3.96
N LEU A 113 19.20 10.24 4.45
CA LEU A 113 18.42 9.39 3.57
C LEU A 113 17.42 10.20 2.76
N ALA A 114 16.83 11.22 3.36
CA ALA A 114 15.88 12.07 2.66
C ALA A 114 16.53 12.87 1.53
N ASP A 115 17.82 13.16 1.66
CA ASP A 115 18.55 13.89 0.65
C ASP A 115 18.97 13.02 -0.53
N GLU A 116 18.88 11.69 -0.39
CA GLU A 116 19.24 10.79 -1.48
C GLU A 116 18.14 10.77 -2.53
N PRO A 117 18.51 10.87 -3.81
CA PRO A 117 17.50 10.77 -4.87
C PRO A 117 16.91 9.37 -4.90
N ALA A 118 15.66 9.27 -5.26
CA ALA A 118 14.96 8.01 -5.42
C ALA A 118 14.76 7.23 -4.13
N ALA A 119 14.84 7.88 -2.97
CA ALA A 119 14.54 7.20 -1.73
C ALA A 119 13.10 6.74 -1.71
N ALA A 120 12.88 5.46 -1.42
CA ALA A 120 11.53 4.91 -1.34
C ALA A 120 10.92 5.23 0.01
N VAL A 121 9.65 5.63 -0.02
CA VAL A 121 8.94 5.96 1.20
C VAL A 121 8.15 4.76 1.72
N VAL A 122 7.63 3.93 0.82
CA VAL A 122 6.83 2.79 1.21
C VAL A 122 7.73 1.70 1.79
N PRO A 123 7.48 1.29 3.04
CA PRO A 123 8.44 0.46 3.77
C PRO A 123 8.78 -0.86 3.12
N GLN A 124 7.83 -1.54 2.49
CA GLN A 124 8.18 -2.80 1.95
C GLN A 124 8.31 -2.78 0.49
N SER A 125 8.72 -1.91 -0.03
CA SER A 125 8.89 -2.01 -1.38
C SER A 125 10.16 -2.28 -1.79
N GLU A 126 10.24 -2.76 -1.35
CA GLU A 126 11.14 -3.06 -1.65
C GLU A 126 11.12 -3.92 -2.52
N SER A 127 10.88 -4.19 -2.67
CA SER A 127 10.93 -4.95 -3.28
C SER A 127 10.54 -5.14 -4.29
N SER A 128 10.54 -5.21 -4.38
CA SER A 128 10.39 -5.46 -5.23
C SER A 128 10.37 -5.02 -6.23
N GLN A 129 10.76 -4.57 -6.05
CA GLN A 129 10.87 -4.10 -6.80
C GLN A 129 11.29 -3.97 -7.64
N THR A 130 11.84 -3.85 -7.47
CA THR A 130 12.24 -3.62 -8.16
C THR A 130 12.46 -4.05 -9.07
N LYS A 131 12.69 -4.20 -8.97
CA LYS A 131 12.88 -4.46 -9.75
C LYS A 131 12.72 -4.52 -10.75
N LYS A 132 12.84 -4.38 -10.55
CA LYS A 132 12.73 -4.27 -11.44
C LYS A 132 12.70 -4.08 -12.31
N ARG A 133 13.04 -3.88 -12.12
CA ARG A 133 13.14 -3.51 -12.90
C ARG A 133 13.25 -3.60 -13.75
N THR A 134 13.61 -3.54 -13.47
CA THR A 134 13.83 -3.46 -14.31
C THR A 134 13.72 -3.51 -15.10
N ARG A 135 13.96 -3.50 -14.94
CA ARG A 135 13.94 -3.39 -15.74
C ARG A 135 13.92 -3.32 -16.56
N GLU A 136 14.22 -3.25 -16.21
CA GLU A 136 14.37 -3.07 -16.96
C GLU A 136 14.27 -3.09 -17.79
N LYS A 137 14.44 -3.15 -17.79
CA LYS A 137 14.46 -3.09 -18.59
C LYS A 137 14.22 -3.02 -19.43
N ARG A 138 14.38 -3.14 -19.40
CA ARG A 138 14.26 -3.03 -20.22
C ARG A 138 14.16 -2.87 -21.12
N HIS A 139 14.37 -2.95 -21.17
CA HIS A 139 14.48 -2.75 -22.05
C HIS A 139 14.35 -2.93 -23.01
N ASP A 140 14.40 -3.05 -23.20
CA ASP A 140 14.39 -3.18 -24.18
C ASP A 140 14.60 -3.33 -25.14
N PRO A 141 14.67 -3.53 -25.32
CA PRO A 141 15.23 -3.60 -26.30
C PRO A 141 14.92 -3.64 -27.45
N ARG A 142 15.06 -3.33 -27.97
CA ARG A 142 15.04 -3.25 -28.93
C ARG A 142 15.40 -3.32 -29.72
N PRO A 143 15.44 -3.55 -29.93
CA PRO A 143 16.30 -3.60 -30.96
C PRO A 143 16.45 -2.85 -31.98
#